data_310e4f4a774423354dd4c04c5b4981b6
#
_entry.id   310e4f4a774423354dd4c04c5b4981b6
#
_cell.length_a   1.000
_cell.length_b   1.000
_cell.length_c   1.000
_cell.angle_alpha   90.00
_cell.angle_beta   90.00
_cell.angle_gamma   90.00
#
_symmetry.space_group_name_H-M   'P 1'
#
loop_
_entity.id
_entity.type
_entity.pdbx_description
1 polymer ?
#
loop_
_entity_poly.entity_id
_entity_poly.type
_entity_poly.pdbx_seq_one_letter_code
_entity_poly.pdbx_strand_id
1 'polypeptide(L)'
;APQTWTDLLDPKWKGQVGIAHPGFSGSMGMYVIAMRDKYGWEYFEKLEENDPYIGRSIADGFNLVVSGERKVAVAPVTLGLAATASGDPVQTVFPEDGLMLPPSGTGILADAPHPNAAKLFEEFLLSEAYADLLIENLRYPLIQGVELPEGMPPLDDVELLTVDPESAATEVVKIQDQFRATFGI
;
A
#
# COMPACT_ATOMS: atom_id res chain seq x y z
N ALA A 1 13.90 12.73 -3.17
CA ALA A 1 12.95 11.70 -2.76
C ALA A 1 13.62 10.33 -2.89
N PRO A 2 13.25 9.31 -2.10
CA PRO A 2 13.67 7.93 -2.35
C PRO A 2 13.12 7.47 -3.71
N GLN A 3 13.84 6.59 -4.40
CA GLN A 3 13.39 5.99 -5.66
C GLN A 3 13.09 4.51 -5.51
N THR A 4 13.66 3.87 -4.50
CA THR A 4 13.52 2.44 -4.19
C THR A 4 13.09 2.24 -2.74
N TRP A 5 12.59 1.04 -2.42
CA TRP A 5 12.30 0.68 -1.03
C TRP A 5 13.58 0.65 -0.18
N THR A 6 14.70 0.24 -0.76
CA THR A 6 15.98 0.20 -0.05
C THR A 6 16.55 1.59 0.23
N ASP A 7 16.15 2.61 -0.50
CA ASP A 7 16.55 4.00 -0.19
C ASP A 7 16.07 4.47 1.20
N LEU A 8 14.97 3.88 1.72
CA LEU A 8 14.47 4.17 3.06
C LEU A 8 15.42 3.76 4.17
N LEU A 9 16.41 2.90 3.85
CA LEU A 9 17.42 2.42 4.78
C LEU A 9 18.62 3.38 4.89
N ASP A 10 18.71 4.40 4.02
CA ASP A 10 19.77 5.41 4.08
C ASP A 10 19.67 6.21 5.40
N PRO A 11 20.76 6.34 6.18
CA PRO A 11 20.78 7.11 7.42
C PRO A 11 20.32 8.57 7.32
N LYS A 12 20.31 9.16 6.11
CA LYS A 12 19.75 10.51 5.90
C LYS A 12 18.25 10.58 6.24
N TRP A 13 17.55 9.45 6.27
CA TRP A 13 16.14 9.36 6.62
C TRP A 13 15.89 9.07 8.10
N LYS A 14 16.92 9.05 8.95
CA LYS A 14 16.76 8.80 10.38
C LYS A 14 15.76 9.78 11.02
N GLY A 15 14.74 9.23 11.67
CA GLY A 15 13.64 9.99 12.24
C GLY A 15 12.71 10.66 11.21
N GLN A 16 12.80 10.29 9.91
CA GLN A 16 12.04 10.96 8.85
C GLN A 16 11.05 10.04 8.13
N VAL A 17 11.06 8.74 8.42
CA VAL A 17 10.17 7.75 7.79
C VAL A 17 8.93 7.52 8.64
N GLY A 18 7.75 7.47 8.01
CA GLY A 18 6.49 7.03 8.61
C GLY A 18 6.02 5.73 7.98
N ILE A 19 5.68 4.76 8.81
CA ILE A 19 5.06 3.48 8.41
C ILE A 19 3.89 3.19 9.34
N ALA A 20 3.09 2.16 9.04
CA ALA A 20 2.05 1.69 9.95
C ALA A 20 2.35 0.30 10.49
N HIS A 21 1.76 -0.02 11.64
CA HIS A 21 1.87 -1.33 12.26
C HIS A 21 1.05 -2.37 11.46
N PRO A 22 1.63 -3.53 11.08
CA PRO A 22 0.95 -4.55 10.27
C PRO A 22 -0.26 -5.21 10.98
N GLY A 23 -0.37 -5.08 12.28
CA GLY A 23 -1.50 -5.58 13.06
C GLY A 23 -2.78 -4.75 12.95
N PHE A 24 -2.69 -3.52 12.43
CA PHE A 24 -3.84 -2.62 12.30
C PHE A 24 -4.23 -2.36 10.84
N SER A 25 -3.45 -2.84 9.88
CA SER A 25 -3.69 -2.66 8.45
C SER A 25 -3.30 -3.91 7.67
N GLY A 26 -4.26 -4.50 6.96
CA GLY A 26 -4.01 -5.64 6.09
C GLY A 26 -3.02 -5.31 4.97
N SER A 27 -3.09 -4.12 4.40
CA SER A 27 -2.15 -3.67 3.37
C SER A 27 -0.72 -3.57 3.91
N MET A 28 -0.54 -3.14 5.17
CA MET A 28 0.78 -3.14 5.81
C MET A 28 1.27 -4.56 6.12
N GLY A 29 0.38 -5.48 6.47
CA GLY A 29 0.75 -6.90 6.59
C GLY A 29 1.31 -7.44 5.28
N MET A 30 0.63 -7.15 4.17
CA MET A 30 1.10 -7.52 2.83
C MET A 30 2.44 -6.85 2.46
N TYR A 31 2.59 -5.55 2.78
CA TYR A 31 3.86 -4.84 2.59
C TYR A 31 5.01 -5.53 3.35
N VAL A 32 4.80 -5.87 4.61
CA VAL A 32 5.84 -6.54 5.42
C VAL A 32 6.21 -7.89 4.82
N ILE A 33 5.24 -8.67 4.33
CA ILE A 33 5.49 -9.95 3.66
C ILE A 33 6.30 -9.71 2.37
N ALA A 34 5.86 -8.80 1.52
CA ALA A 34 6.53 -8.51 0.24
C ALA A 34 7.98 -8.04 0.42
N MET A 35 8.23 -7.13 1.38
CA MET A 35 9.58 -6.65 1.68
C MET A 35 10.47 -7.76 2.25
N ARG A 36 9.94 -8.59 3.16
CA ARG A 36 10.65 -9.77 3.66
C ARG A 36 11.03 -10.73 2.53
N ASP A 37 10.10 -11.01 1.63
CA ASP A 37 10.31 -11.97 0.54
C ASP A 37 11.33 -11.45 -0.48
N LYS A 38 11.33 -10.13 -0.72
CA LYS A 38 12.27 -9.50 -1.66
C LYS A 38 13.64 -9.25 -1.05
N TYR A 39 13.73 -8.79 0.19
CA TYR A 39 14.96 -8.28 0.80
C TYR A 39 15.42 -9.03 2.06
N GLY A 40 14.65 -10.02 2.52
CA GLY A 40 14.85 -10.65 3.80
C GLY A 40 14.39 -9.80 4.99
N TRP A 41 14.41 -10.39 6.18
CA TRP A 41 14.02 -9.66 7.41
C TRP A 41 15.01 -8.55 7.79
N GLU A 42 16.24 -8.64 7.33
CA GLU A 42 17.28 -7.63 7.52
C GLU A 42 16.83 -6.22 7.02
N TYR A 43 15.91 -6.15 6.09
CA TYR A 43 15.32 -4.89 5.65
C TYR A 43 14.67 -4.14 6.82
N PHE A 44 13.89 -4.82 7.65
CA PHE A 44 13.21 -4.21 8.79
C PHE A 44 14.17 -3.93 9.95
N GLU A 45 15.19 -4.76 10.17
CA GLU A 45 16.24 -4.50 11.14
C GLU A 45 17.00 -3.20 10.82
N LYS A 46 17.36 -3.01 9.55
CA LYS A 46 17.98 -1.76 9.08
C LYS A 46 17.02 -0.57 9.09
N LEU A 47 15.74 -0.79 8.80
CA LEU A 47 14.75 0.27 8.86
C LEU A 47 14.53 0.75 10.31
N GLU A 48 14.61 -0.15 11.28
CA GLU A 48 14.54 0.17 12.72
C GLU A 48 15.66 1.12 13.13
N GLU A 49 16.90 0.93 12.63
CA GLU A 49 18.04 1.82 12.90
C GLU A 49 17.75 3.28 12.48
N ASN A 50 16.83 3.48 11.54
CA ASN A 50 16.37 4.79 11.10
C ASN A 50 15.24 5.39 11.95
N ASP A 51 14.87 4.76 13.07
CA ASP A 51 13.88 5.27 14.03
C ASP A 51 12.58 5.74 13.33
N PRO A 52 11.88 4.85 12.60
CA PRO A 52 10.67 5.20 11.89
C PRO A 52 9.52 5.47 12.87
N TYR A 53 8.64 6.41 12.53
CA TYR A 53 7.36 6.52 13.19
C TYR A 53 6.46 5.34 12.78
N ILE A 54 5.89 4.65 13.76
CA ILE A 54 4.98 3.52 13.53
C ILE A 54 3.58 3.89 14.01
N GLY A 55 2.72 4.23 13.05
CA GLY A 55 1.33 4.59 13.29
C GLY A 55 0.40 3.39 13.45
N ARG A 56 -0.78 3.61 14.02
CA ARG A 56 -1.86 2.62 14.05
C ARG A 56 -2.65 2.59 12.75
N SER A 57 -2.66 3.70 12.03
CA SER A 57 -3.26 3.84 10.70
C SER A 57 -2.20 4.13 9.65
N ILE A 58 -2.40 3.65 8.43
CA ILE A 58 -1.58 4.03 7.26
C ILE A 58 -1.59 5.54 7.05
N ALA A 59 -2.69 6.23 7.37
CA ALA A 59 -2.80 7.67 7.25
C ALA A 59 -1.95 8.42 8.29
N ASP A 60 -1.60 7.84 9.43
CA ASP A 60 -0.87 8.54 10.50
C ASP A 60 0.50 9.03 10.00
N GLY A 61 1.31 8.12 9.45
CA GLY A 61 2.61 8.46 8.88
C GLY A 61 2.51 9.44 7.70
N PHE A 62 1.49 9.27 6.85
CA PHE A 62 1.22 10.15 5.72
C PHE A 62 0.89 11.58 6.19
N ASN A 63 0.04 11.74 7.19
CA ASN A 63 -0.31 13.05 7.76
C ASN A 63 0.91 13.80 8.32
N LEU A 64 1.87 13.08 8.90
CA LEU A 64 3.14 13.67 9.35
C LEU A 64 3.99 14.19 8.18
N VAL A 65 3.87 13.58 6.99
CA VAL A 65 4.54 14.11 5.79
C VAL A 65 3.80 15.36 5.27
N VAL A 66 2.48 15.35 5.22
CA VAL A 66 1.68 16.52 4.81
C VAL A 66 1.94 17.70 5.73
N SER A 67 2.03 17.50 7.06
CA SER A 67 2.34 18.54 8.02
C SER A 67 3.82 19.00 8.00
N GLY A 68 4.69 18.27 7.30
CA GLY A 68 6.13 18.56 7.25
C GLY A 68 6.94 18.05 8.45
N GLU A 69 6.33 17.33 9.39
CA GLU A 69 7.01 16.74 10.55
C GLU A 69 7.91 15.57 10.15
N ARG A 70 7.55 14.83 9.10
CA ARG A 70 8.36 13.78 8.50
C ARG A 70 8.55 14.05 7.00
N LYS A 71 9.49 13.36 6.38
CA LYS A 71 9.82 13.59 4.96
C LYS A 71 9.29 12.51 4.02
N VAL A 72 9.10 11.30 4.52
CA VAL A 72 8.70 10.13 3.72
C VAL A 72 7.69 9.29 4.51
N ALA A 73 6.70 8.74 3.80
CA ALA A 73 5.79 7.74 4.39
C ALA A 73 5.52 6.61 3.40
N VAL A 74 5.37 5.40 3.94
CA VAL A 74 4.79 4.27 3.23
C VAL A 74 3.27 4.39 3.32
N ALA A 75 2.63 4.71 2.20
CA ALA A 75 1.21 5.00 2.15
C ALA A 75 0.59 4.52 0.83
N PRO A 76 -0.74 4.33 0.75
CA PRO A 76 -1.42 4.07 -0.50
C PRO A 76 -1.21 5.22 -1.50
N VAL A 77 -0.97 4.87 -2.76
CA VAL A 77 -0.82 5.82 -3.88
C VAL A 77 -1.96 6.85 -3.91
N THR A 78 -3.19 6.39 -3.66
CA THR A 78 -4.38 7.24 -3.64
C THR A 78 -4.30 8.41 -2.66
N LEU A 79 -3.66 8.23 -1.49
CA LEU A 79 -3.48 9.32 -0.53
C LEU A 79 -2.50 10.37 -1.07
N GLY A 80 -1.38 9.93 -1.63
CA GLY A 80 -0.38 10.84 -2.19
C GLY A 80 -0.92 11.62 -3.40
N LEU A 81 -1.58 10.95 -4.33
CA LEU A 81 -2.16 11.60 -5.51
C LEU A 81 -3.28 12.59 -5.13
N ALA A 82 -4.17 12.20 -4.19
CA ALA A 82 -5.24 13.09 -3.72
C ALA A 82 -4.68 14.33 -3.03
N ALA A 83 -3.66 14.19 -2.19
CA ALA A 83 -3.02 15.32 -1.53
C ALA A 83 -2.33 16.26 -2.55
N THR A 84 -1.62 15.69 -3.53
CA THR A 84 -1.03 16.49 -4.63
C THR A 84 -2.11 17.25 -5.40
N ALA A 85 -3.22 16.61 -5.74
CA ALA A 85 -4.35 17.24 -6.43
C ALA A 85 -5.00 18.34 -5.59
N SER A 86 -4.95 18.24 -4.25
CA SER A 86 -5.43 19.25 -3.31
C SER A 86 -4.45 20.42 -3.08
N GLY A 87 -3.24 20.33 -3.65
CA GLY A 87 -2.21 21.37 -3.54
C GLY A 87 -1.28 21.21 -2.34
N ASP A 88 -1.32 20.06 -1.65
CA ASP A 88 -0.37 19.78 -0.58
C ASP A 88 1.05 19.60 -1.15
N PRO A 89 2.11 20.01 -0.41
CA PRO A 89 3.49 19.96 -0.89
C PRO A 89 4.09 18.54 -0.78
N VAL A 90 3.42 17.56 -1.34
CA VAL A 90 3.82 16.15 -1.33
C VAL A 90 3.98 15.63 -2.76
N GLN A 91 4.80 14.61 -2.91
CA GLN A 91 5.01 13.89 -4.16
C GLN A 91 4.79 12.40 -3.94
N THR A 92 3.98 11.78 -4.80
CA THR A 92 3.87 10.32 -4.85
C THR A 92 5.08 9.77 -5.60
N VAL A 93 5.72 8.77 -5.02
CA VAL A 93 6.82 8.02 -5.64
C VAL A 93 6.33 6.60 -5.92
N PHE A 94 6.51 6.16 -7.15
CA PHE A 94 6.34 4.77 -7.57
C PHE A 94 7.72 4.12 -7.54
N PRO A 95 7.99 3.18 -6.62
CA PRO A 95 9.33 2.62 -6.47
C PRO A 95 9.78 1.85 -7.70
N GLU A 96 11.01 2.12 -8.17
CA GLU A 96 11.62 1.46 -9.34
C GLU A 96 11.85 -0.04 -9.12
N ASP A 97 11.98 -0.45 -7.86
CA ASP A 97 12.18 -1.83 -7.42
C ASP A 97 10.87 -2.54 -7.05
N GLY A 98 9.73 -2.00 -7.48
CA GLY A 98 8.43 -2.65 -7.50
C GLY A 98 7.34 -1.95 -6.70
N LEU A 99 6.19 -1.80 -7.35
CA LEU A 99 4.97 -1.28 -6.74
C LEU A 99 4.25 -2.40 -5.98
N MET A 100 3.97 -2.16 -4.70
CA MET A 100 3.16 -3.08 -3.91
C MET A 100 1.70 -3.03 -4.36
N LEU A 101 1.19 -4.15 -4.89
CA LEU A 101 -0.20 -4.31 -5.30
C LEU A 101 -0.87 -5.39 -4.43
N PRO A 102 -1.46 -5.04 -3.28
CA PRO A 102 -2.13 -6.01 -2.44
C PRO A 102 -3.40 -6.53 -3.13
N PRO A 103 -3.59 -7.85 -3.22
CA PRO A 103 -4.81 -8.40 -3.78
C PRO A 103 -6.01 -8.03 -2.90
N SER A 104 -7.10 -7.62 -3.54
CA SER A 104 -8.41 -7.43 -2.91
C SER A 104 -9.42 -8.32 -3.62
N GLY A 105 -10.07 -9.18 -2.86
CA GLY A 105 -11.10 -10.06 -3.37
C GLY A 105 -12.50 -9.57 -3.01
N THR A 106 -13.46 -9.79 -3.89
CA THR A 106 -14.88 -9.70 -3.59
C THR A 106 -15.51 -11.08 -3.70
N GLY A 107 -16.68 -11.29 -3.12
CA GLY A 107 -17.36 -12.56 -3.20
C GLY A 107 -18.79 -12.49 -2.67
N ILE A 108 -19.61 -13.45 -3.11
CA ILE A 108 -20.99 -13.57 -2.67
C ILE A 108 -21.07 -14.60 -1.54
N LEU A 109 -21.62 -14.19 -0.39
CA LEU A 109 -21.83 -15.11 0.74
C LEU A 109 -22.76 -16.26 0.32
N ALA A 110 -22.46 -17.49 0.80
CA ALA A 110 -23.26 -18.68 0.50
C ALA A 110 -24.75 -18.49 0.87
N ASP A 111 -25.00 -17.83 2.01
CA ASP A 111 -26.35 -17.54 2.51
C ASP A 111 -26.75 -16.07 2.31
N ALA A 112 -26.32 -15.47 1.20
CA ALA A 112 -26.68 -14.10 0.87
C ALA A 112 -28.21 -13.94 0.80
N PRO A 113 -28.82 -12.97 1.50
CA PRO A 113 -30.29 -12.76 1.50
C PRO A 113 -30.81 -12.33 0.11
N HIS A 114 -29.97 -11.74 -0.72
CA HIS A 114 -30.30 -11.27 -2.06
C HIS A 114 -29.24 -11.68 -3.10
N PRO A 115 -29.08 -12.98 -3.40
CA PRO A 115 -27.97 -13.49 -4.21
C PRO A 115 -27.96 -12.94 -5.64
N ASN A 116 -29.14 -12.67 -6.22
CA ASN A 116 -29.21 -12.11 -7.59
C ASN A 116 -28.76 -10.65 -7.62
N ALA A 117 -29.08 -9.86 -6.58
CA ALA A 117 -28.58 -8.50 -6.47
C ALA A 117 -27.05 -8.47 -6.25
N ALA A 118 -26.53 -9.41 -5.45
CA ALA A 118 -25.10 -9.56 -5.26
C ALA A 118 -24.38 -9.91 -6.57
N LYS A 119 -24.92 -10.83 -7.38
CA LYS A 119 -24.37 -11.15 -8.71
C LYS A 119 -24.37 -9.93 -9.64
N LEU A 120 -25.47 -9.19 -9.69
CA LEU A 120 -25.54 -7.96 -10.49
C LEU A 120 -24.51 -6.93 -10.03
N PHE A 121 -24.24 -6.83 -8.72
CA PHE A 121 -23.21 -5.97 -8.18
C PHE A 121 -21.81 -6.42 -8.60
N GLU A 122 -21.49 -7.73 -8.56
CA GLU A 122 -20.21 -8.26 -9.05
C GLU A 122 -20.02 -7.97 -10.55
N GLU A 123 -21.08 -8.10 -11.36
CA GLU A 123 -21.03 -7.72 -12.78
C GLU A 123 -20.78 -6.21 -12.97
N PHE A 124 -21.39 -5.38 -12.13
CA PHE A 124 -21.15 -3.93 -12.16
C PHE A 124 -19.69 -3.58 -11.86
N LEU A 125 -19.02 -4.28 -10.94
CA LEU A 125 -17.60 -4.06 -10.62
C LEU A 125 -16.66 -4.28 -11.82
N LEU A 126 -17.08 -4.99 -12.84
CA LEU A 126 -16.34 -5.23 -14.08
C LEU A 126 -16.83 -4.36 -15.26
N SER A 127 -17.67 -3.36 -14.99
CA SER A 127 -18.19 -2.45 -16.01
C SER A 127 -17.29 -1.22 -16.23
N GLU A 128 -17.42 -0.61 -17.40
CA GLU A 128 -16.79 0.69 -17.70
C GLU A 128 -17.25 1.77 -16.71
N ALA A 129 -18.53 1.79 -16.32
CA ALA A 129 -19.04 2.75 -15.35
C ALA A 129 -18.36 2.64 -13.97
N TYR A 130 -18.00 1.43 -13.53
CA TYR A 130 -17.21 1.27 -12.30
C TYR A 130 -15.74 1.62 -12.51
N ALA A 131 -15.17 1.33 -13.66
CA ALA A 131 -13.83 1.75 -14.02
C ALA A 131 -13.68 3.28 -13.96
N ASP A 132 -14.64 4.03 -14.49
CA ASP A 132 -14.69 5.50 -14.41
C ASP A 132 -14.69 5.97 -12.95
N LEU A 133 -15.51 5.35 -12.08
CA LEU A 133 -15.54 5.66 -10.65
C LEU A 133 -14.21 5.38 -9.97
N LEU A 134 -13.49 4.31 -10.34
CA LEU A 134 -12.16 4.02 -9.81
C LEU A 134 -11.16 5.10 -10.24
N ILE A 135 -11.17 5.49 -11.50
CA ILE A 135 -10.32 6.55 -12.06
C ILE A 135 -10.56 7.89 -11.36
N GLU A 136 -11.82 8.30 -11.19
CA GLU A 136 -12.19 9.52 -10.45
C GLU A 136 -11.67 9.51 -9.00
N ASN A 137 -11.49 8.32 -8.41
CA ASN A 137 -10.94 8.14 -7.07
C ASN A 137 -9.46 7.76 -7.07
N LEU A 138 -8.73 8.01 -8.15
CA LEU A 138 -7.29 7.78 -8.29
C LEU A 138 -6.89 6.31 -8.03
N ARG A 139 -7.75 5.37 -8.42
CA ARG A 139 -7.54 3.93 -8.28
C ARG A 139 -7.36 3.29 -9.65
N TYR A 140 -6.59 2.21 -9.70
CA TYR A 140 -6.46 1.41 -10.90
C TYR A 140 -7.76 0.71 -11.24
N PRO A 141 -8.22 0.78 -12.52
CA PRO A 141 -9.42 0.08 -12.97
C PRO A 141 -9.21 -1.44 -12.97
N LEU A 142 -10.32 -2.19 -12.86
CA LEU A 142 -10.30 -3.66 -12.92
C LEU A 142 -10.36 -4.20 -14.36
N ILE A 143 -10.57 -3.33 -15.34
CA ILE A 143 -10.63 -3.68 -16.77
C ILE A 143 -9.51 -2.97 -17.53
N GLN A 144 -9.09 -3.56 -18.63
CA GLN A 144 -8.04 -2.99 -19.50
C GLN A 144 -8.59 -1.95 -20.46
N GLY A 145 -7.70 -1.12 -21.02
CA GLY A 145 -8.02 -0.15 -22.06
C GLY A 145 -8.64 1.16 -21.55
N VAL A 146 -8.61 1.39 -20.26
CA VAL A 146 -9.07 2.64 -19.63
C VAL A 146 -7.89 3.60 -19.51
N GLU A 147 -8.08 4.87 -19.87
CA GLU A 147 -7.08 5.92 -19.73
C GLU A 147 -6.85 6.23 -18.25
N LEU A 148 -5.58 6.22 -17.83
CA LEU A 148 -5.20 6.50 -16.45
C LEU A 148 -5.02 8.00 -16.21
N PRO A 149 -5.31 8.51 -15.00
CA PRO A 149 -5.02 9.88 -14.62
C PRO A 149 -3.53 10.22 -14.71
N GLU A 150 -3.24 11.50 -14.90
CA GLU A 150 -1.87 12.00 -14.85
C GLU A 150 -1.17 11.60 -13.54
N GLY A 151 0.04 11.10 -13.64
CA GLY A 151 0.84 10.65 -12.50
C GLY A 151 0.63 9.19 -12.08
N MET A 152 -0.26 8.45 -12.75
CA MET A 152 -0.43 7.00 -12.55
C MET A 152 0.23 6.25 -13.71
N PRO A 153 1.34 5.52 -13.49
CA PRO A 153 1.94 4.70 -14.56
C PRO A 153 1.05 3.49 -14.88
N PRO A 154 1.01 3.03 -16.14
CA PRO A 154 0.40 1.74 -16.48
C PRO A 154 1.02 0.60 -15.65
N LEU A 155 0.19 -0.33 -15.18
CA LEU A 155 0.70 -1.46 -14.38
C LEU A 155 1.65 -2.38 -15.17
N ASP A 156 1.52 -2.40 -16.50
CA ASP A 156 2.41 -3.15 -17.39
C ASP A 156 3.83 -2.52 -17.49
N ASP A 157 3.97 -1.25 -17.12
CA ASP A 157 5.23 -0.50 -17.18
C ASP A 157 6.00 -0.52 -15.84
N VAL A 158 5.44 -1.14 -14.79
CA VAL A 158 6.04 -1.19 -13.45
C VAL A 158 6.21 -2.64 -12.97
N GLU A 159 7.29 -2.90 -12.25
CA GLU A 159 7.42 -4.16 -11.52
C GLU A 159 6.35 -4.23 -10.42
N LEU A 160 5.60 -5.33 -10.35
CA LEU A 160 4.59 -5.52 -9.31
C LEU A 160 5.10 -6.46 -8.23
N LEU A 161 5.03 -6.02 -6.98
CA LEU A 161 5.25 -6.87 -5.81
C LEU A 161 3.91 -7.43 -5.36
N THR A 162 3.74 -8.72 -5.57
CA THR A 162 2.53 -9.44 -5.17
C THR A 162 2.84 -10.38 -4.01
N VAL A 163 1.85 -10.62 -3.18
CA VAL A 163 1.91 -11.60 -2.08
C VAL A 163 0.87 -12.68 -2.36
N ASP A 164 1.29 -13.93 -2.24
CA ASP A 164 0.36 -15.05 -2.34
C ASP A 164 -0.69 -14.98 -1.22
N PRO A 165 -2.00 -14.97 -1.53
CA PRO A 165 -3.05 -14.83 -0.53
C PRO A 165 -3.06 -15.92 0.54
N GLU A 166 -2.68 -17.16 0.20
CA GLU A 166 -2.62 -18.28 1.14
C GLU A 166 -1.46 -18.09 2.13
N SER A 167 -0.29 -17.69 1.63
CA SER A 167 0.85 -17.30 2.47
C SER A 167 0.49 -16.14 3.39
N ALA A 168 -0.16 -15.12 2.86
CA ALA A 168 -0.62 -13.98 3.65
C ALA A 168 -1.54 -14.40 4.80
N ALA A 169 -2.52 -15.26 4.52
CA ALA A 169 -3.47 -15.72 5.53
C ALA A 169 -2.80 -16.51 6.68
N THR A 170 -1.76 -17.26 6.37
CA THR A 170 -1.06 -18.12 7.34
C THR A 170 0.06 -17.42 8.11
N GLU A 171 0.70 -16.43 7.51
CA GLU A 171 1.91 -15.80 8.05
C GLU A 171 1.67 -14.47 8.79
N VAL A 172 0.51 -13.85 8.60
CA VAL A 172 0.20 -12.53 9.15
C VAL A 172 0.49 -12.43 10.66
N VAL A 173 0.07 -13.42 11.46
CA VAL A 173 0.27 -13.39 12.92
C VAL A 173 1.75 -13.45 13.26
N LYS A 174 2.50 -14.37 12.64
CA LYS A 174 3.93 -14.53 12.85
C LYS A 174 4.70 -13.26 12.50
N ILE A 175 4.33 -12.63 11.39
CA ILE A 175 4.94 -11.38 10.93
C ILE A 175 4.65 -10.23 11.89
N GLN A 176 3.46 -10.14 12.44
CA GLN A 176 3.12 -9.14 13.45
C GLN A 176 3.97 -9.29 14.72
N ASP A 177 4.17 -10.51 15.19
CA ASP A 177 4.99 -10.78 16.37
C ASP A 177 6.47 -10.45 16.10
N GLN A 178 6.99 -10.84 14.95
CA GLN A 178 8.35 -10.54 14.55
C GLN A 178 8.57 -9.03 14.39
N PHE A 179 7.59 -8.32 13.80
CA PHE A 179 7.60 -6.87 13.65
C PHE A 179 7.66 -6.16 15.02
N ARG A 180 6.80 -6.59 15.97
CA ARG A 180 6.84 -6.06 17.34
C ARG A 180 8.18 -6.28 18.01
N ALA A 181 8.74 -7.47 17.86
CA ALA A 181 10.04 -7.79 18.45
C ALA A 181 11.17 -6.93 17.86
N THR A 182 11.15 -6.65 16.54
CA THR A 182 12.17 -5.84 15.87
C THR A 182 12.07 -4.38 16.30
N PHE A 183 10.86 -3.79 16.33
CA PHE A 183 10.66 -2.37 16.64
C PHE A 183 10.39 -2.07 18.11
N GLY A 184 10.41 -3.07 19.01
CA GLY A 184 10.22 -2.86 20.45
C GLY A 184 8.83 -2.37 20.89
N ILE A 185 7.76 -2.74 20.17
CA ILE A 185 6.38 -2.24 20.35
C ILE A 185 5.36 -3.37 20.53
#